data_ba9e2b6e2534e27eeb392a04917d8c1f
#
_entry.id   ba9e2b6e2534e27eeb392a04917d8c1f
#
_cell.length_a   1.000
_cell.length_b   1.000
_cell.length_c   1.000
_cell.angle_alpha   90.00
_cell.angle_beta   90.00
_cell.angle_gamma   90.00
#
_symmetry.space_group_name_H-M   'P 1'
#
loop_
_entity.id
_entity.type
_entity.pdbx_description
1 polymer ?
#
loop_
_entity_poly.entity_id
_entity_poly.type
_entity_poly.pdbx_seq_one_letter_code
_entity_poly.pdbx_strand_id
1 'polypeptide(L)'
;MSATATLDVFKRGGILPQSYARQIIARANEASVVQKLAKSVPMPITGTSISVQTSPPQAGVVGEGQLKPVTSMGLTTKSIKPIKVAAVMYWSKEAREADEAGYLKVLEQQAASAITRAFDLAVLHGKSALTGQEIAGVEFVNQTTNRVELGSSAKDKGGIFNELMAGTDLVNLNADFDFEVDGFAATPELRSRLYTATDTTGRPLYNDVIDLKAGLGNVMGLPVAYSRTVSGKAGAAPDTKVRGFAGDWSTLQYGFVDKLSLRYTDQSTINDNGTTVHLWQQNMEAMLVEAQFGWVFTDKSGFVAFEDKVADK
;
A
#
# COMPACT_ATOMS: atom_id res chain seq x y z
N MET A 1 -24.94 3.99 5.44
CA MET A 1 -25.26 4.39 6.83
C MET A 1 -24.23 3.72 7.73
N SER A 2 -23.37 4.49 8.35
CA SER A 2 -22.44 3.98 9.36
C SER A 2 -23.26 3.70 10.63
N ALA A 3 -23.31 2.45 11.06
CA ALA A 3 -24.01 2.11 12.29
C ALA A 3 -23.16 2.57 13.49
N THR A 4 -23.67 3.55 14.24
CA THR A 4 -23.08 3.96 15.50
C THR A 4 -23.08 2.79 16.48
N ALA A 5 -21.95 2.53 17.15
CA ALA A 5 -21.86 1.49 18.16
C ALA A 5 -22.64 1.90 19.43
N THR A 6 -23.91 1.57 19.47
CA THR A 6 -24.79 1.74 20.63
C THR A 6 -25.08 0.39 21.29
N LEU A 7 -25.53 0.40 22.55
CA LEU A 7 -25.89 -0.82 23.25
C LEU A 7 -26.97 -1.64 22.50
N ASP A 8 -27.91 -0.95 21.82
CA ASP A 8 -28.92 -1.59 20.98
C ASP A 8 -28.37 -2.28 19.75
N VAL A 9 -27.30 -1.74 19.14
CA VAL A 9 -26.61 -2.36 18.01
C VAL A 9 -25.91 -3.65 18.49
N PHE A 10 -25.28 -3.62 19.66
CA PHE A 10 -24.68 -4.81 20.25
C PHE A 10 -25.70 -5.89 20.58
N LYS A 11 -26.86 -5.51 21.10
CA LYS A 11 -27.96 -6.46 21.40
C LYS A 11 -28.58 -7.04 20.14
N ARG A 12 -28.85 -6.21 19.11
CA ARG A 12 -29.45 -6.65 17.84
C ARG A 12 -28.51 -7.47 16.98
N GLY A 13 -27.20 -7.22 17.06
CA GLY A 13 -26.19 -7.96 16.31
C GLY A 13 -25.89 -9.34 16.87
N GLY A 14 -26.53 -9.77 17.95
CA GLY A 14 -26.22 -11.05 18.60
C GLY A 14 -24.81 -11.08 19.22
N ILE A 15 -24.21 -9.93 19.45
CA ILE A 15 -22.84 -9.77 19.95
C ILE A 15 -22.77 -10.01 21.45
N LEU A 16 -23.93 -10.06 22.13
CA LEU A 16 -24.04 -10.31 23.57
C LEU A 16 -24.92 -11.53 23.93
N PRO A 17 -24.48 -12.75 23.69
CA PRO A 17 -24.54 -13.81 24.65
C PRO A 17 -23.12 -14.10 25.14
N GLN A 18 -22.96 -14.15 26.44
CA GLN A 18 -21.68 -14.21 27.17
C GLN A 18 -20.69 -15.32 26.75
N SER A 19 -21.12 -16.31 25.97
CA SER A 19 -20.27 -17.41 25.53
C SER A 19 -19.58 -17.17 24.19
N TYR A 20 -20.11 -16.30 23.31
CA TYR A 20 -19.56 -16.04 21.98
C TYR A 20 -18.74 -14.73 21.89
N ALA A 21 -18.88 -13.83 22.86
CA ALA A 21 -18.20 -12.54 22.90
C ALA A 21 -16.67 -12.62 23.03
N ARG A 22 -16.11 -13.81 23.34
CA ARG A 22 -14.65 -13.98 23.50
C ARG A 22 -13.87 -14.15 22.20
N GLN A 23 -14.53 -14.23 21.05
CA GLN A 23 -13.87 -14.39 19.76
C GLN A 23 -14.37 -13.39 18.73
N ILE A 24 -14.18 -12.11 18.97
CA ILE A 24 -14.15 -11.16 17.87
C ILE A 24 -12.87 -11.46 17.10
N ILE A 25 -13.01 -12.21 16.02
CA ILE A 25 -11.91 -12.45 15.10
C ILE A 25 -11.66 -11.13 14.40
N ALA A 26 -10.75 -10.33 14.94
CA ALA A 26 -10.23 -9.18 14.24
C ALA A 26 -9.69 -9.65 12.88
N ARG A 27 -10.09 -8.98 11.80
CA ARG A 27 -9.41 -9.20 10.52
C ARG A 27 -7.92 -9.00 10.75
N ALA A 28 -7.12 -9.92 10.22
CA ALA A 28 -5.67 -9.79 10.29
C ALA A 28 -5.28 -8.37 9.83
N ASN A 29 -4.50 -7.68 10.65
CA ASN A 29 -3.99 -6.37 10.31
C ASN A 29 -3.11 -6.53 9.07
N GLU A 30 -3.52 -5.98 7.95
CA GLU A 30 -2.70 -5.97 6.75
C GLU A 30 -1.50 -5.07 7.03
N ALA A 31 -0.30 -5.65 6.99
CA ALA A 31 0.93 -4.86 7.07
C ALA A 31 1.10 -4.08 5.75
N SER A 32 1.57 -2.84 5.85
CA SER A 32 1.87 -2.01 4.69
C SER A 32 2.93 -2.66 3.80
N VAL A 33 2.64 -2.76 2.52
CA VAL A 33 3.57 -3.23 1.49
C VAL A 33 4.68 -2.21 1.30
N VAL A 34 4.32 -0.93 1.22
CA VAL A 34 5.28 0.16 1.03
C VAL A 34 6.25 0.25 2.20
N GLN A 35 5.78 0.11 3.45
CA GLN A 35 6.66 0.15 4.61
C GLN A 35 7.64 -1.02 4.69
N LYS A 36 7.31 -2.15 4.08
CA LYS A 36 8.19 -3.33 4.04
C LYS A 36 9.27 -3.24 2.98
N LEU A 37 8.98 -2.62 1.84
CA LEU A 37 9.86 -2.60 0.68
C LEU A 37 10.63 -1.28 0.56
N ALA A 38 9.96 -0.14 0.81
CA ALA A 38 10.53 1.18 0.61
C ALA A 38 11.30 1.71 1.83
N LYS A 39 12.15 2.70 1.61
CA LYS A 39 13.00 3.31 2.62
C LYS A 39 12.27 4.41 3.38
N SER A 40 12.28 4.33 4.73
CA SER A 40 11.74 5.39 5.59
C SER A 40 12.75 6.50 5.79
N VAL A 41 12.29 7.76 5.70
CA VAL A 41 13.09 8.97 5.98
C VAL A 41 12.35 9.87 6.98
N PRO A 42 13.06 10.57 7.86
CA PRO A 42 12.45 11.57 8.74
C PRO A 42 11.83 12.70 7.93
N MET A 43 10.61 13.11 8.26
CA MET A 43 9.92 14.19 7.57
C MET A 43 9.31 15.19 8.54
N PRO A 44 9.67 16.49 8.43
CA PRO A 44 9.02 17.55 9.20
C PRO A 44 7.63 17.89 8.61
N ILE A 45 6.79 18.55 9.39
CA ILE A 45 5.44 18.98 8.99
C ILE A 45 5.43 19.91 7.77
N THR A 46 6.51 20.65 7.57
CA THR A 46 6.69 21.54 6.40
C THR A 46 7.02 20.78 5.12
N GLY A 47 7.18 19.45 5.20
CA GLY A 47 7.73 18.65 4.14
C GLY A 47 9.25 18.70 4.08
N THR A 48 9.82 17.95 3.18
CA THR A 48 11.25 17.91 2.92
C THR A 48 11.52 17.91 1.42
N SER A 49 12.73 18.29 1.03
CA SER A 49 13.16 18.22 -0.35
C SER A 49 14.36 17.30 -0.47
N ILE A 50 14.32 16.43 -1.46
CA ILE A 50 15.44 15.54 -1.78
C ILE A 50 15.97 15.86 -3.17
N SER A 51 17.28 15.78 -3.30
CA SER A 51 17.95 15.91 -4.61
C SER A 51 17.96 14.54 -5.28
N VAL A 52 17.45 14.50 -6.49
CA VAL A 52 17.37 13.30 -7.33
C VAL A 52 18.31 13.48 -8.51
N GLN A 53 19.11 12.48 -8.79
CA GLN A 53 19.97 12.46 -9.97
C GLN A 53 19.12 12.20 -11.21
N THR A 54 19.26 13.04 -12.24
CA THR A 54 18.53 12.91 -13.50
C THR A 54 19.38 12.35 -14.64
N SER A 55 20.70 12.50 -14.54
CA SER A 55 21.64 11.88 -15.50
C SER A 55 22.97 11.57 -14.82
N PRO A 56 23.54 10.38 -15.04
CA PRO A 56 24.86 10.04 -14.53
C PRO A 56 25.96 10.77 -15.33
N PRO A 57 27.10 11.11 -14.70
CA PRO A 57 28.25 11.61 -15.42
C PRO A 57 28.84 10.50 -16.30
N GLN A 58 29.32 10.87 -17.47
CA GLN A 58 29.95 9.91 -18.39
C GLN A 58 31.47 10.11 -18.42
N ALA A 59 32.21 8.99 -18.43
CA ALA A 59 33.66 8.99 -18.56
C ALA A 59 34.08 8.46 -19.94
N GLY A 60 35.08 9.10 -20.54
CA GLY A 60 35.65 8.68 -21.81
C GLY A 60 37.10 8.18 -21.65
N VAL A 61 37.51 7.25 -22.50
CA VAL A 61 38.91 6.82 -22.58
C VAL A 61 39.72 7.94 -23.24
N VAL A 62 40.82 8.31 -22.60
CA VAL A 62 41.68 9.43 -23.07
C VAL A 62 43.07 8.93 -23.26
N GLY A 63 43.67 9.19 -24.43
CA GLY A 63 45.07 8.88 -24.74
C GLY A 63 46.02 9.82 -24.02
N GLU A 64 47.29 9.46 -24.00
CA GLU A 64 48.33 10.31 -23.41
C GLU A 64 48.42 11.64 -24.11
N GLY A 65 48.43 12.75 -23.33
CA GLY A 65 48.48 14.09 -23.84
C GLY A 65 47.17 14.66 -24.42
N GLN A 66 46.05 13.91 -24.41
CA GLN A 66 44.77 14.36 -24.92
C GLN A 66 43.98 15.13 -23.85
N LEU A 67 43.09 16.04 -24.30
CA LEU A 67 42.16 16.75 -23.44
C LEU A 67 41.14 15.81 -22.81
N LYS A 68 40.95 15.94 -21.49
CA LYS A 68 39.94 15.15 -20.77
C LYS A 68 38.53 15.68 -21.05
N PRO A 69 37.54 14.84 -21.33
CA PRO A 69 36.16 15.26 -21.51
C PRO A 69 35.59 15.90 -20.24
N VAL A 70 34.89 17.01 -20.42
CA VAL A 70 34.13 17.62 -19.31
C VAL A 70 32.74 16.98 -19.30
N THR A 71 32.34 16.45 -18.15
CA THR A 71 31.01 15.88 -17.95
C THR A 71 30.36 16.51 -16.73
N SER A 72 29.06 16.58 -16.74
CA SER A 72 28.26 17.09 -15.62
C SER A 72 27.22 16.06 -15.19
N MET A 73 26.89 16.07 -13.92
CA MET A 73 25.79 15.27 -13.36
C MET A 73 24.52 16.15 -13.35
N GLY A 74 23.43 15.64 -13.89
CA GLY A 74 22.13 16.28 -13.78
C GLY A 74 21.54 16.05 -12.39
N LEU A 75 21.11 17.12 -11.72
CA LEU A 75 20.42 17.06 -10.42
C LEU A 75 19.12 17.84 -10.51
N THR A 76 18.06 17.29 -9.97
CA THR A 76 16.79 17.99 -9.74
C THR A 76 16.35 17.84 -8.29
N THR A 77 15.55 18.76 -7.82
CA THR A 77 15.01 18.69 -6.46
C THR A 77 13.53 18.33 -6.50
N LYS A 78 13.18 17.23 -5.88
CA LYS A 78 11.78 16.83 -5.65
C LYS A 78 11.38 17.13 -4.21
N SER A 79 10.22 17.78 -4.02
CA SER A 79 9.71 18.09 -2.69
C SER A 79 8.62 17.11 -2.28
N ILE A 80 8.73 16.60 -1.06
CA ILE A 80 7.71 15.77 -0.42
C ILE A 80 6.77 16.72 0.33
N LYS A 81 5.49 16.70 -0.02
CA LYS A 81 4.44 17.40 0.72
C LYS A 81 3.68 16.40 1.56
N PRO A 82 3.57 16.61 2.89
CA PRO A 82 2.81 15.71 3.73
C PRO A 82 1.32 15.79 3.43
N ILE A 83 0.68 14.63 3.39
CA ILE A 83 -0.76 14.46 3.25
C ILE A 83 -1.30 14.00 4.60
N LYS A 84 -2.44 14.57 5.01
CA LYS A 84 -3.13 14.19 6.25
C LYS A 84 -4.27 13.22 5.94
N VAL A 85 -4.29 12.09 6.63
CA VAL A 85 -5.37 11.11 6.61
C VAL A 85 -5.93 11.00 8.02
N ALA A 86 -7.25 11.08 8.14
CA ALA A 86 -7.93 11.02 9.42
C ALA A 86 -9.24 10.25 9.33
N ALA A 87 -9.65 9.64 10.45
CA ALA A 87 -10.95 9.04 10.63
C ALA A 87 -11.49 9.35 12.04
N VAL A 88 -12.79 9.58 12.14
CA VAL A 88 -13.48 9.75 13.42
C VAL A 88 -14.42 8.59 13.60
N MET A 89 -14.40 7.99 14.78
CA MET A 89 -15.34 6.96 15.21
C MET A 89 -15.95 7.37 16.53
N TYR A 90 -17.23 7.06 16.73
CA TYR A 90 -17.92 7.42 17.97
C TYR A 90 -18.86 6.29 18.42
N TRP A 91 -19.08 6.20 19.72
CA TRP A 91 -19.88 5.17 20.39
C TRP A 91 -20.52 5.71 21.66
N SER A 92 -21.51 5.00 22.19
CA SER A 92 -22.10 5.36 23.47
C SER A 92 -21.22 4.89 24.65
N LYS A 93 -21.26 5.63 25.73
CA LYS A 93 -20.53 5.31 26.98
C LYS A 93 -20.98 3.98 27.58
N GLU A 94 -22.28 3.70 27.48
CA GLU A 94 -22.86 2.42 27.88
C GLU A 94 -22.33 1.25 27.06
N ALA A 95 -22.10 1.45 25.75
CA ALA A 95 -21.49 0.42 24.91
C ALA A 95 -20.06 0.11 25.34
N ARG A 96 -19.29 1.12 25.77
CA ARG A 96 -17.95 0.91 26.32
C ARG A 96 -17.98 0.18 27.66
N GLU A 97 -18.87 0.56 28.56
CA GLU A 97 -18.98 -0.08 29.88
C GLU A 97 -19.47 -1.52 29.80
N ALA A 98 -20.28 -1.84 28.78
CA ALA A 98 -20.76 -3.18 28.49
C ALA A 98 -19.78 -4.02 27.64
N ASP A 99 -18.58 -3.49 27.31
CA ASP A 99 -17.63 -4.13 26.37
C ASP A 99 -16.86 -5.29 26.99
N GLU A 100 -17.58 -6.35 27.36
CA GLU A 100 -16.97 -7.60 27.85
C GLU A 100 -16.14 -8.33 26.77
N ALA A 101 -16.36 -8.04 25.49
CA ALA A 101 -15.75 -8.71 24.37
C ALA A 101 -14.45 -8.07 23.88
N GLY A 102 -14.09 -6.87 24.38
CA GLY A 102 -12.94 -6.10 23.93
C GLY A 102 -13.13 -5.50 22.53
N TYR A 103 -14.36 -5.14 22.17
CA TYR A 103 -14.72 -4.56 20.89
C TYR A 103 -13.95 -3.25 20.60
N LEU A 104 -13.80 -2.40 21.61
CA LEU A 104 -13.07 -1.13 21.46
C LEU A 104 -11.60 -1.35 21.07
N LYS A 105 -10.95 -2.36 21.66
CA LYS A 105 -9.58 -2.71 21.27
C LYS A 105 -9.48 -3.17 19.82
N VAL A 106 -10.48 -3.94 19.35
CA VAL A 106 -10.56 -4.34 17.94
C VAL A 106 -10.78 -3.12 17.04
N LEU A 107 -11.60 -2.16 17.49
CA LEU A 107 -11.89 -0.94 16.77
C LEU A 107 -10.64 -0.07 16.61
N GLU A 108 -9.81 0.09 17.64
CA GLU A 108 -8.51 0.75 17.57
C GLU A 108 -7.57 0.07 16.56
N GLN A 109 -7.48 -1.25 16.59
CA GLN A 109 -6.66 -2.01 15.64
C GLN A 109 -7.15 -1.84 14.19
N GLN A 110 -8.47 -1.86 13.98
CA GLN A 110 -9.06 -1.65 12.65
C GLN A 110 -8.86 -0.22 12.16
N ALA A 111 -8.86 0.75 13.05
CA ALA A 111 -8.54 2.14 12.73
C ALA A 111 -7.09 2.30 12.24
N ALA A 112 -6.14 1.69 12.95
CA ALA A 112 -4.73 1.67 12.53
C ALA A 112 -4.57 0.99 11.16
N SER A 113 -5.25 -0.15 10.95
CA SER A 113 -5.25 -0.84 9.65
C SER A 113 -5.88 0.00 8.53
N ALA A 114 -6.90 0.81 8.84
CA ALA A 114 -7.51 1.70 7.85
C ALA A 114 -6.54 2.79 7.39
N ILE A 115 -5.76 3.37 8.30
CA ILE A 115 -4.70 4.33 7.96
C ILE A 115 -3.60 3.67 7.12
N THR A 116 -3.19 2.45 7.48
CA THR A 116 -2.20 1.69 6.71
C THR A 116 -2.68 1.42 5.28
N ARG A 117 -3.94 0.99 5.11
CA ARG A 117 -4.53 0.80 3.77
C ARG A 117 -4.64 2.10 2.99
N ALA A 118 -4.99 3.20 3.65
CA ALA A 118 -5.05 4.52 3.00
C ALA A 118 -3.67 4.99 2.54
N PHE A 119 -2.62 4.74 3.33
CA PHE A 119 -1.24 5.01 2.96
C PHE A 119 -0.80 4.21 1.72
N ASP A 120 -0.95 2.87 1.76
CA ASP A 120 -0.57 2.02 0.62
C ASP A 120 -1.34 2.40 -0.66
N LEU A 121 -2.65 2.67 -0.54
CA LEU A 121 -3.47 3.07 -1.69
C LEU A 121 -3.02 4.41 -2.27
N ALA A 122 -2.67 5.37 -1.42
CA ALA A 122 -2.17 6.68 -1.85
C ALA A 122 -0.82 6.56 -2.58
N VAL A 123 0.12 5.78 -2.06
CA VAL A 123 1.45 5.59 -2.66
C VAL A 123 1.38 4.77 -3.96
N LEU A 124 0.60 3.68 -3.97
CA LEU A 124 0.55 2.77 -5.12
C LEU A 124 -0.36 3.30 -6.23
N HIS A 125 -1.50 3.90 -5.89
CA HIS A 125 -2.53 4.29 -6.87
C HIS A 125 -2.92 5.77 -6.84
N GLY A 126 -2.39 6.57 -5.92
CA GLY A 126 -2.74 7.99 -5.81
C GLY A 126 -4.20 8.25 -5.45
N LYS A 127 -4.91 7.30 -4.82
CA LYS A 127 -6.35 7.38 -4.56
C LYS A 127 -6.66 7.47 -3.07
N SER A 128 -7.76 8.17 -2.77
CA SER A 128 -8.32 8.20 -1.43
C SER A 128 -9.16 6.95 -1.17
N ALA A 129 -8.92 6.25 -0.05
CA ALA A 129 -9.71 5.09 0.36
C ALA A 129 -11.17 5.44 0.70
N LEU A 130 -11.44 6.68 1.12
CA LEU A 130 -12.78 7.12 1.50
C LEU A 130 -13.66 7.45 0.28
N THR A 131 -13.08 8.16 -0.71
CA THR A 131 -13.85 8.66 -1.87
C THR A 131 -13.58 7.86 -3.15
N GLY A 132 -12.48 7.11 -3.22
CA GLY A 132 -12.02 6.43 -4.44
C GLY A 132 -11.45 7.38 -5.51
N GLN A 133 -11.44 8.69 -5.25
CA GLN A 133 -10.94 9.70 -6.16
C GLN A 133 -9.43 9.85 -6.08
N GLU A 134 -8.82 10.35 -7.15
CA GLU A 134 -7.40 10.66 -7.17
C GLU A 134 -7.07 11.84 -6.25
N ILE A 135 -5.92 11.74 -5.60
CA ILE A 135 -5.36 12.79 -4.77
C ILE A 135 -4.58 13.74 -5.67
N ALA A 136 -5.00 14.99 -5.76
CA ALA A 136 -4.38 15.95 -6.65
C ALA A 136 -2.92 16.28 -6.26
N GLY A 137 -2.05 16.36 -7.27
CA GLY A 137 -0.68 16.82 -7.10
C GLY A 137 0.29 15.82 -6.44
N VAL A 138 -0.06 14.53 -6.43
CA VAL A 138 0.83 13.46 -5.96
C VAL A 138 1.24 12.55 -7.11
N GLU A 139 2.48 12.08 -7.08
CA GLU A 139 2.95 11.01 -7.95
C GLU A 139 2.70 9.67 -7.26
N PHE A 140 2.42 8.61 -8.04
CA PHE A 140 2.16 7.27 -7.51
C PHE A 140 2.70 6.17 -8.42
N VAL A 141 2.98 5.01 -7.86
CA VAL A 141 3.66 3.90 -8.56
C VAL A 141 2.91 3.46 -9.81
N ASN A 142 1.58 3.38 -9.77
CA ASN A 142 0.76 2.95 -10.92
C ASN A 142 0.73 3.95 -12.10
N GLN A 143 1.45 5.09 -12.01
CA GLN A 143 1.68 5.98 -13.16
C GLN A 143 2.80 5.48 -14.08
N THR A 144 3.47 4.37 -13.73
CA THR A 144 4.48 3.78 -14.60
C THR A 144 3.90 3.43 -15.97
N THR A 145 4.72 3.61 -17.00
CA THR A 145 4.43 3.18 -18.38
C THR A 145 4.78 1.72 -18.63
N ASN A 146 5.61 1.13 -17.77
CA ASN A 146 6.02 -0.26 -17.87
C ASN A 146 4.86 -1.15 -17.38
N ARG A 147 4.24 -1.88 -18.30
CA ARG A 147 3.08 -2.74 -17.99
C ARG A 147 3.23 -4.09 -18.65
N VAL A 148 2.84 -5.13 -17.91
CA VAL A 148 2.83 -6.51 -18.39
C VAL A 148 1.46 -7.13 -18.10
N GLU A 149 0.84 -7.68 -19.16
CA GLU A 149 -0.42 -8.41 -19.03
C GLU A 149 -0.15 -9.83 -18.54
N LEU A 150 -0.76 -10.20 -17.42
CA LEU A 150 -0.72 -11.55 -16.86
C LEU A 150 -1.68 -12.48 -17.64
N GLY A 151 -1.21 -13.70 -17.91
CA GLY A 151 -1.97 -14.69 -18.65
C GLY A 151 -1.82 -14.55 -20.17
N SER A 152 -0.88 -13.73 -20.65
CA SER A 152 -0.55 -13.58 -22.06
C SER A 152 0.39 -14.67 -22.56
N SER A 153 1.29 -15.16 -21.69
CA SER A 153 2.27 -16.20 -22.03
C SER A 153 1.68 -17.60 -21.89
N ALA A 154 1.82 -18.41 -22.94
CA ALA A 154 1.44 -19.81 -22.88
C ALA A 154 2.35 -20.63 -21.95
N LYS A 155 1.83 -21.73 -21.38
CA LYS A 155 2.57 -22.57 -20.43
C LYS A 155 3.87 -23.15 -20.99
N ASP A 156 3.90 -23.47 -22.28
CA ASP A 156 5.08 -23.96 -23.03
C ASP A 156 6.15 -22.89 -23.21
N LYS A 157 5.80 -21.61 -23.00
CA LYS A 157 6.71 -20.45 -23.03
C LYS A 157 7.04 -19.91 -21.64
N GLY A 158 6.89 -20.71 -20.58
CA GLY A 158 7.22 -20.33 -19.22
C GLY A 158 6.05 -19.68 -18.44
N GLY A 159 4.91 -19.40 -19.08
CA GLY A 159 3.70 -18.91 -18.43
C GLY A 159 3.95 -17.64 -17.58
N ILE A 160 3.40 -17.62 -16.37
CA ILE A 160 3.48 -16.47 -15.45
C ILE A 160 4.93 -16.07 -15.09
N PHE A 161 5.88 -17.03 -15.10
CA PHE A 161 7.28 -16.71 -14.81
C PHE A 161 7.92 -15.89 -15.91
N ASN A 162 7.62 -16.21 -17.17
CA ASN A 162 8.11 -15.42 -18.29
C ASN A 162 7.52 -13.99 -18.26
N GLU A 163 6.27 -13.86 -17.84
CA GLU A 163 5.63 -12.54 -17.67
C GLU A 163 6.29 -11.72 -16.57
N LEU A 164 6.60 -12.34 -15.43
CA LEU A 164 7.33 -11.67 -14.35
C LEU A 164 8.74 -11.28 -14.78
N MET A 165 9.46 -12.16 -15.48
CA MET A 165 10.80 -11.85 -16.03
C MET A 165 10.75 -10.72 -17.04
N ALA A 166 9.81 -10.77 -17.98
CA ALA A 166 9.64 -9.68 -18.94
C ALA A 166 9.37 -8.34 -18.26
N GLY A 167 8.63 -8.34 -17.15
CA GLY A 167 8.41 -7.14 -16.34
C GLY A 167 9.69 -6.65 -15.66
N THR A 168 10.49 -7.54 -15.06
CA THR A 168 11.78 -7.15 -14.46
C THR A 168 12.75 -6.63 -15.51
N ASP A 169 12.77 -7.21 -16.70
CA ASP A 169 13.60 -6.73 -17.81
C ASP A 169 13.26 -5.32 -18.26
N LEU A 170 11.97 -4.95 -18.25
CA LEU A 170 11.55 -3.56 -18.56
C LEU A 170 12.16 -2.52 -17.61
N VAL A 171 12.43 -2.91 -16.37
CA VAL A 171 13.06 -2.03 -15.38
C VAL A 171 14.59 -2.12 -15.47
N ASN A 172 15.16 -3.33 -15.44
CA ASN A 172 16.60 -3.55 -15.39
C ASN A 172 17.34 -3.18 -16.68
N LEU A 173 16.65 -3.21 -17.83
CA LEU A 173 17.22 -2.83 -19.13
C LEU A 173 16.90 -1.38 -19.52
N ASN A 174 16.45 -0.56 -18.58
CA ASN A 174 16.21 0.86 -18.84
C ASN A 174 17.53 1.55 -19.17
N ALA A 175 17.57 2.20 -20.36
CA ALA A 175 18.78 2.83 -20.86
C ALA A 175 19.13 4.15 -20.15
N ASP A 176 18.16 4.77 -19.50
CA ASP A 176 18.31 6.12 -18.92
C ASP A 176 18.78 6.07 -17.46
N PHE A 177 18.49 4.97 -16.74
CA PHE A 177 18.78 4.81 -15.33
C PHE A 177 19.22 3.36 -15.03
N ASP A 178 20.16 3.21 -14.11
CA ASP A 178 20.61 1.90 -13.59
C ASP A 178 19.66 1.44 -12.48
N PHE A 179 18.39 1.21 -12.81
CA PHE A 179 17.45 0.62 -11.88
C PHE A 179 17.60 -0.89 -11.80
N GLU A 180 17.52 -1.44 -10.61
CA GLU A 180 17.51 -2.89 -10.37
C GLU A 180 16.29 -3.26 -9.54
N VAL A 181 15.51 -4.22 -10.02
CA VAL A 181 14.35 -4.70 -9.24
C VAL A 181 14.84 -5.37 -7.96
N ASP A 182 14.43 -4.81 -6.82
CA ASP A 182 14.82 -5.27 -5.48
C ASP A 182 13.67 -5.90 -4.69
N GLY A 183 12.43 -5.84 -5.20
CA GLY A 183 11.28 -6.42 -4.53
C GLY A 183 9.97 -6.41 -5.33
N PHE A 184 9.03 -7.20 -4.83
CA PHE A 184 7.68 -7.33 -5.37
C PHE A 184 6.61 -6.92 -4.35
N ALA A 185 5.66 -6.11 -4.79
CA ALA A 185 4.41 -5.87 -4.11
C ALA A 185 3.31 -6.66 -4.82
N ALA A 186 2.63 -7.58 -4.17
CA ALA A 186 1.71 -8.48 -4.84
C ALA A 186 0.36 -8.62 -4.10
N THR A 187 -0.68 -8.95 -4.87
CA THR A 187 -1.96 -9.33 -4.30
C THR A 187 -1.94 -10.80 -3.83
N PRO A 188 -2.78 -11.17 -2.86
CA PRO A 188 -2.98 -12.58 -2.50
C PRO A 188 -3.45 -13.45 -3.69
N GLU A 189 -4.10 -12.85 -4.68
CA GLU A 189 -4.51 -13.52 -5.91
C GLU A 189 -3.31 -13.92 -6.77
N LEU A 190 -2.36 -13.00 -6.98
CA LEU A 190 -1.12 -13.30 -7.70
C LEU A 190 -0.34 -14.42 -7.00
N ARG A 191 -0.29 -14.39 -5.66
CA ARG A 191 0.31 -15.49 -4.87
C ARG A 191 -0.33 -16.84 -5.20
N SER A 192 -1.67 -16.90 -5.24
CA SER A 192 -2.36 -18.15 -5.56
C SER A 192 -2.05 -18.64 -6.97
N ARG A 193 -1.93 -17.73 -7.94
CA ARG A 193 -1.53 -18.07 -9.33
C ARG A 193 -0.10 -18.61 -9.39
N LEU A 194 0.82 -18.06 -8.62
CA LEU A 194 2.20 -18.56 -8.54
C LEU A 194 2.26 -19.97 -7.98
N TYR A 195 1.48 -20.28 -6.92
CA TYR A 195 1.42 -21.63 -6.37
C TYR A 195 0.81 -22.66 -7.31
N THR A 196 -0.13 -22.25 -8.15
CA THR A 196 -0.79 -23.14 -9.11
C THR A 196 -0.08 -23.20 -10.45
N ALA A 197 1.03 -22.45 -10.63
CA ALA A 197 1.81 -22.46 -11.86
C ALA A 197 2.51 -23.80 -12.04
N THR A 198 2.26 -24.44 -13.19
CA THR A 198 2.82 -25.75 -13.58
C THR A 198 3.49 -25.64 -14.92
N ASP A 199 4.52 -26.48 -15.13
CA ASP A 199 5.11 -26.69 -16.46
C ASP A 199 4.17 -27.46 -17.40
N THR A 200 4.62 -27.73 -18.63
CA THR A 200 3.87 -28.50 -19.65
C THR A 200 3.61 -29.94 -19.23
N THR A 201 4.39 -30.48 -18.28
CA THR A 201 4.26 -31.84 -17.75
C THR A 201 3.41 -31.90 -16.48
N GLY A 202 2.88 -30.76 -16.02
CA GLY A 202 2.04 -30.65 -14.81
C GLY A 202 2.84 -30.58 -13.50
N ARG A 203 4.17 -30.43 -13.55
CA ARG A 203 4.99 -30.23 -12.34
C ARG A 203 4.87 -28.81 -11.83
N PRO A 204 4.70 -28.59 -10.53
CA PRO A 204 4.73 -27.25 -9.96
C PRO A 204 6.06 -26.56 -10.28
N LEU A 205 5.99 -25.32 -10.72
CA LEU A 205 7.17 -24.48 -10.95
C LEU A 205 7.77 -23.98 -9.62
N TYR A 206 6.95 -23.87 -8.59
CA TYR A 206 7.36 -23.58 -7.22
C TYR A 206 7.40 -24.85 -6.40
N ASN A 207 8.60 -25.26 -6.01
CA ASN A 207 8.82 -26.46 -5.19
C ASN A 207 9.01 -26.17 -3.69
N ASP A 208 8.92 -24.91 -3.28
CA ASP A 208 9.03 -24.56 -1.87
C ASP A 208 7.84 -25.09 -1.07
N VAL A 209 8.12 -25.50 0.15
CA VAL A 209 7.10 -25.93 1.10
C VAL A 209 6.08 -24.81 1.25
N ILE A 210 4.85 -25.08 0.79
CA ILE A 210 3.76 -24.12 0.81
C ILE A 210 3.33 -23.88 2.25
N ASP A 211 3.92 -22.90 2.91
CA ASP A 211 3.39 -22.38 4.17
C ASP A 211 2.40 -21.24 3.86
N LEU A 212 1.12 -21.58 3.88
CA LEU A 212 0.05 -20.62 3.63
C LEU A 212 -0.02 -19.51 4.68
N LYS A 213 0.59 -19.68 5.86
CA LYS A 213 0.64 -18.66 6.91
C LYS A 213 1.81 -17.70 6.72
N ALA A 214 2.99 -18.22 6.41
CA ALA A 214 4.18 -17.40 6.17
C ALA A 214 4.12 -16.70 4.80
N GLY A 215 3.35 -17.27 3.86
CA GLY A 215 3.31 -16.81 2.48
C GLY A 215 4.61 -17.13 1.73
N LEU A 216 4.67 -16.76 0.45
CA LEU A 216 5.94 -16.72 -0.27
C LEU A 216 6.76 -15.56 0.29
N GLY A 217 7.87 -15.85 0.98
CA GLY A 217 8.81 -14.82 1.44
C GLY A 217 9.54 -14.16 0.29
N ASN A 218 9.84 -14.95 -0.76
CA ASN A 218 10.62 -14.51 -1.92
C ASN A 218 9.99 -15.03 -3.22
N VAL A 219 10.05 -14.23 -4.27
CA VAL A 219 9.76 -14.62 -5.65
C VAL A 219 10.99 -14.31 -6.47
N MET A 220 11.51 -15.28 -7.22
CA MET A 220 12.77 -15.14 -8.00
C MET A 220 13.98 -14.71 -7.15
N GLY A 221 14.02 -15.08 -5.87
CA GLY A 221 15.07 -14.67 -4.93
C GLY A 221 14.87 -13.27 -4.31
N LEU A 222 13.89 -12.51 -4.76
CA LEU A 222 13.59 -11.16 -4.27
C LEU A 222 12.46 -11.17 -3.23
N PRO A 223 12.48 -10.26 -2.24
CA PRO A 223 11.45 -10.17 -1.21
C PRO A 223 10.10 -9.79 -1.80
N VAL A 224 9.02 -10.37 -1.26
CA VAL A 224 7.66 -10.10 -1.68
C VAL A 224 6.82 -9.63 -0.49
N ALA A 225 6.10 -8.54 -0.68
CA ALA A 225 5.11 -8.07 0.28
C ALA A 225 3.70 -8.24 -0.31
N TYR A 226 2.80 -8.86 0.46
CA TYR A 226 1.42 -9.11 0.03
C TYR A 226 0.44 -8.19 0.73
N SER A 227 -0.41 -7.52 -0.06
CA SER A 227 -1.57 -6.79 0.43
C SER A 227 -2.68 -6.75 -0.63
N ARG A 228 -3.92 -6.63 -0.17
CA ARG A 228 -5.07 -6.44 -1.07
C ARG A 228 -5.10 -5.03 -1.68
N THR A 229 -4.45 -4.07 -1.05
CA THR A 229 -4.37 -2.68 -1.53
C THR A 229 -3.59 -2.54 -2.83
N VAL A 230 -2.74 -3.53 -3.15
CA VAL A 230 -1.99 -3.58 -4.43
C VAL A 230 -2.92 -3.62 -5.65
N SER A 231 -4.13 -4.19 -5.53
CA SER A 231 -5.14 -4.15 -6.60
C SER A 231 -5.84 -2.79 -6.75
N GLY A 232 -5.52 -1.82 -5.91
CA GLY A 232 -6.23 -0.54 -5.86
C GLY A 232 -7.58 -0.62 -5.15
N LYS A 233 -8.05 -1.81 -4.76
CA LYS A 233 -9.34 -2.00 -4.11
C LYS A 233 -9.22 -1.79 -2.61
N ALA A 234 -9.56 -0.59 -2.13
CA ALA A 234 -9.65 -0.28 -0.71
C ALA A 234 -10.76 0.74 -0.46
N GLY A 235 -11.65 0.46 0.50
CA GLY A 235 -12.80 1.34 0.79
C GLY A 235 -13.69 1.55 -0.44
N ALA A 236 -13.83 2.81 -0.86
CA ALA A 236 -14.61 3.19 -2.05
C ALA A 236 -13.82 3.08 -3.37
N ALA A 237 -12.49 2.88 -3.31
CA ALA A 237 -11.68 2.77 -4.52
C ALA A 237 -11.93 1.44 -5.24
N PRO A 238 -12.20 1.48 -6.57
CA PRO A 238 -12.44 0.27 -7.36
C PRO A 238 -11.14 -0.49 -7.65
N ASP A 239 -11.27 -1.78 -7.96
CA ASP A 239 -10.18 -2.63 -8.44
C ASP A 239 -9.63 -2.11 -9.78
N THR A 240 -8.33 -1.87 -9.85
CA THR A 240 -7.63 -1.40 -11.06
C THR A 240 -7.15 -2.52 -11.97
N LYS A 241 -7.41 -3.78 -11.61
CA LYS A 241 -6.90 -4.99 -12.28
C LYS A 241 -5.39 -5.23 -12.14
N VAL A 242 -4.67 -4.35 -11.47
CA VAL A 242 -3.26 -4.56 -11.13
C VAL A 242 -3.17 -5.66 -10.08
N ARG A 243 -2.30 -6.65 -10.31
CA ARG A 243 -2.10 -7.80 -9.42
C ARG A 243 -0.75 -7.75 -8.70
N GLY A 244 0.19 -6.98 -9.24
CA GLY A 244 1.48 -6.79 -8.63
C GLY A 244 2.22 -5.60 -9.19
N PHE A 245 3.21 -5.15 -8.43
CA PHE A 245 4.24 -4.22 -8.85
C PHE A 245 5.59 -4.84 -8.55
N ALA A 246 6.55 -4.67 -9.46
CA ALA A 246 7.96 -4.88 -9.18
C ALA A 246 8.71 -3.58 -9.48
N GLY A 247 9.85 -3.39 -8.86
CA GLY A 247 10.63 -2.19 -9.10
C GLY A 247 11.79 -2.03 -8.13
N ASP A 248 12.49 -0.96 -8.31
CA ASP A 248 13.55 -0.48 -7.42
C ASP A 248 12.92 0.33 -6.27
N TRP A 249 12.53 -0.37 -5.21
CA TRP A 249 11.91 0.23 -4.02
C TRP A 249 12.89 1.08 -3.21
N SER A 250 14.20 0.92 -3.42
CA SER A 250 15.21 1.76 -2.78
C SER A 250 15.10 3.22 -3.21
N THR A 251 14.55 3.46 -4.41
CA THR A 251 14.31 4.78 -4.99
C THR A 251 13.04 5.45 -4.45
N LEU A 252 12.12 4.67 -3.86
CA LEU A 252 10.93 5.16 -3.19
C LEU A 252 11.24 5.48 -1.72
N GLN A 253 11.14 6.74 -1.35
CA GLN A 253 11.32 7.19 0.03
C GLN A 253 9.99 7.70 0.57
N TYR A 254 9.65 7.27 1.78
CA TYR A 254 8.46 7.76 2.48
C TYR A 254 8.81 8.27 3.88
N GLY A 255 7.99 9.16 4.41
CA GLY A 255 8.16 9.65 5.77
C GLY A 255 6.81 9.88 6.45
N PHE A 256 6.79 9.65 7.75
CA PHE A 256 5.69 10.07 8.60
C PHE A 256 6.13 11.32 9.37
N VAL A 257 5.29 12.36 9.36
CA VAL A 257 5.52 13.57 10.15
C VAL A 257 5.30 13.27 11.62
N ASP A 258 4.13 12.71 11.92
CA ASP A 258 3.78 12.22 13.24
C ASP A 258 3.40 10.74 13.12
N LYS A 259 3.75 9.98 14.16
CA LYS A 259 3.22 8.63 14.32
C LYS A 259 1.71 8.70 14.45
N LEU A 260 1.03 7.58 14.19
CA LEU A 260 -0.40 7.44 14.39
C LEU A 260 -0.84 8.09 15.72
N SER A 261 -1.67 9.11 15.61
CA SER A 261 -2.21 9.84 16.77
C SER A 261 -3.63 9.36 17.03
N LEU A 262 -3.88 8.92 18.27
CA LEU A 262 -5.18 8.53 18.79
C LEU A 262 -5.60 9.55 19.83
N ARG A 263 -6.72 10.24 19.63
CA ARG A 263 -7.29 11.20 20.58
C ARG A 263 -8.71 10.82 20.93
N TYR A 264 -9.03 10.78 22.21
CA TYR A 264 -10.34 10.51 22.73
C TYR A 264 -10.98 11.79 23.26
N THR A 265 -12.28 11.93 23.06
CA THR A 265 -13.07 13.04 23.59
C THR A 265 -14.51 12.64 23.85
N ASP A 266 -15.13 13.23 24.86
CA ASP A 266 -16.54 13.14 25.21
C ASP A 266 -17.24 14.51 25.18
N GLN A 267 -16.52 15.59 24.84
CA GLN A 267 -16.97 16.98 24.97
C GLN A 267 -17.05 17.72 23.63
N SER A 268 -17.18 16.99 22.51
CA SER A 268 -17.21 17.63 21.21
C SER A 268 -18.55 17.38 20.48
N THR A 269 -18.74 18.11 19.39
CA THR A 269 -19.85 17.92 18.47
C THR A 269 -19.31 17.33 17.17
N ILE A 270 -19.96 16.28 16.67
CA ILE A 270 -19.59 15.59 15.43
C ILE A 270 -20.73 15.78 14.42
N ASN A 271 -20.37 16.05 13.17
CA ASN A 271 -21.32 16.03 12.06
C ASN A 271 -21.14 14.71 11.29
N ASP A 272 -22.13 13.83 11.35
CA ASP A 272 -22.17 12.58 10.59
C ASP A 272 -23.20 12.70 9.46
N ASN A 273 -22.70 12.97 8.24
CA ASN A 273 -23.53 13.09 7.03
C ASN A 273 -24.72 14.04 7.17
N GLY A 274 -24.52 15.21 7.81
CA GLY A 274 -25.56 16.21 8.04
C GLY A 274 -26.32 16.05 9.36
N THR A 275 -26.10 14.96 10.09
CA THR A 275 -26.65 14.76 11.43
C THR A 275 -25.64 15.25 12.47
N THR A 276 -26.07 16.20 13.31
CA THR A 276 -25.25 16.72 14.39
C THR A 276 -25.37 15.81 15.62
N VAL A 277 -24.25 15.30 16.12
CA VAL A 277 -24.16 14.48 17.34
C VAL A 277 -23.44 15.29 18.40
N HIS A 278 -24.11 15.56 19.51
CA HIS A 278 -23.54 16.24 20.67
C HIS A 278 -23.09 15.20 21.68
N LEU A 279 -21.77 14.93 21.73
CA LEU A 279 -21.24 13.84 22.54
C LEU A 279 -21.64 13.94 24.01
N TRP A 280 -21.49 15.12 24.61
CA TRP A 280 -21.83 15.33 26.02
C TRP A 280 -23.33 15.09 26.33
N GLN A 281 -24.22 15.65 25.52
CA GLN A 281 -25.67 15.55 25.76
C GLN A 281 -26.22 14.15 25.50
N GLN A 282 -25.54 13.39 24.62
CA GLN A 282 -26.01 12.07 24.21
C GLN A 282 -25.24 10.94 24.88
N ASN A 283 -24.41 11.26 25.88
CA ASN A 283 -23.57 10.31 26.60
C ASN A 283 -22.70 9.45 25.65
N MET A 284 -22.06 10.13 24.68
CA MET A 284 -21.24 9.51 23.63
C MET A 284 -19.77 9.86 23.83
N GLU A 285 -18.92 8.99 23.33
CA GLU A 285 -17.47 9.18 23.24
C GLU A 285 -17.01 9.04 21.80
N ALA A 286 -15.95 9.73 21.44
CA ALA A 286 -15.36 9.64 20.11
C ALA A 286 -13.85 9.46 20.16
N MET A 287 -13.33 8.79 19.15
CA MET A 287 -11.91 8.63 18.88
C MET A 287 -11.60 9.25 17.52
N LEU A 288 -10.64 10.17 17.50
CA LEU A 288 -10.02 10.68 16.30
C LEU A 288 -8.70 9.92 16.07
N VAL A 289 -8.58 9.34 14.89
CA VAL A 289 -7.35 8.69 14.42
C VAL A 289 -6.80 9.52 13.29
N GLU A 290 -5.55 9.96 13.37
CA GLU A 290 -4.92 10.70 12.29
C GLU A 290 -3.45 10.33 12.09
N ALA A 291 -2.99 10.44 10.85
CA ALA A 291 -1.60 10.31 10.47
C ALA A 291 -1.27 11.32 9.36
N GLN A 292 -0.04 11.80 9.36
CA GLN A 292 0.48 12.64 8.28
C GLN A 292 1.71 11.96 7.70
N PHE A 293 1.71 11.79 6.38
CA PHE A 293 2.78 11.12 5.67
C PHE A 293 2.98 11.73 4.28
N GLY A 294 4.13 11.47 3.70
CA GLY A 294 4.42 11.82 2.32
C GLY A 294 5.43 10.85 1.73
N TRP A 295 5.59 10.90 0.44
CA TRP A 295 6.54 10.06 -0.30
C TRP A 295 7.06 10.77 -1.54
N VAL A 296 8.12 10.20 -2.09
CA VAL A 296 8.71 10.62 -3.35
C VAL A 296 9.46 9.44 -3.95
N PHE A 297 9.54 9.39 -5.24
CA PHE A 297 10.39 8.45 -5.95
C PHE A 297 11.19 9.15 -7.06
N THR A 298 12.32 8.55 -7.41
CA THR A 298 13.27 9.12 -8.37
C THR A 298 12.62 9.23 -9.72
N ASP A 299 12.12 8.13 -10.26
CA ASP A 299 11.41 8.08 -11.53
C ASP A 299 10.37 6.95 -11.57
N LYS A 300 9.34 7.12 -12.39
CA LYS A 300 8.25 6.16 -12.56
C LYS A 300 8.69 4.94 -13.35
N SER A 301 9.70 5.08 -14.19
CA SER A 301 10.27 3.99 -15.00
C SER A 301 11.01 2.93 -14.17
N GLY A 302 11.37 3.25 -12.92
CA GLY A 302 11.90 2.30 -11.96
C GLY A 302 10.90 1.24 -11.45
N PHE A 303 9.66 1.27 -11.93
CA PHE A 303 8.60 0.34 -11.54
C PHE A 303 7.91 -0.27 -12.76
N VAL A 304 7.34 -1.46 -12.58
CA VAL A 304 6.49 -2.15 -13.54
C VAL A 304 5.20 -2.60 -12.88
N ALA A 305 4.08 -2.49 -13.58
CA ALA A 305 2.77 -2.98 -13.13
C ALA A 305 2.39 -4.26 -13.88
N PHE A 306 1.96 -5.27 -13.14
CA PHE A 306 1.42 -6.53 -13.66
C PHE A 306 -0.11 -6.48 -13.57
N GLU A 307 -0.78 -6.55 -14.72
CA GLU A 307 -2.23 -6.38 -14.83
C GLU A 307 -2.91 -7.64 -15.35
N ASP A 308 -4.13 -7.86 -14.92
CA ASP A 308 -4.97 -8.86 -15.58
C ASP A 308 -5.36 -8.35 -16.96
N LYS A 309 -5.35 -9.24 -17.94
CA LYS A 309 -5.89 -8.96 -19.27
C LYS A 309 -7.31 -8.40 -19.14
N VAL A 310 -7.52 -7.21 -19.66
CA VAL A 310 -8.86 -6.66 -19.78
C VAL A 310 -9.59 -7.49 -20.82
N ALA A 311 -10.59 -8.27 -20.39
CA ALA A 311 -11.44 -8.94 -21.36
C ALA A 311 -12.11 -7.87 -22.22
N ASP A 312 -11.83 -7.89 -23.51
CA ASP A 312 -12.56 -7.07 -24.48
C ASP A 312 -14.05 -7.36 -24.31
N LYS A 313 -14.82 -6.29 -24.02
CA LYS A 313 -16.28 -6.37 -23.88
C LYS A 313 -16.94 -6.44 -25.25
#